data_b9cc269cb18684f47571b3471abab52d
#
_entry.id   b9cc269cb18684f47571b3471abab52d
#
_cell.length_a   1.000
_cell.length_b   1.000
_cell.length_c   1.000
_cell.angle_alpha   90.00
_cell.angle_beta   90.00
_cell.angle_gamma   90.00
#
_symmetry.space_group_name_H-M   'P 1'
#
loop_
_entity.id
_entity.type
_entity.pdbx_description
1 polymer ?
#
loop_
_entity_poly.entity_id
_entity_poly.type
_entity_poly.pdbx_seq_one_letter_code
_entity_poly.pdbx_strand_id
1 'polypeptide(L)'
;MSANRKIAVAIEEHFDETEYRRFNQFFPEHGYEVEYISNLWEQPQLTFKGNDHEEEAVVTTDFSNISPADYEGIILIGGYAMDRLRYQPNPKPQESNKAPAVEFLRKAVAMMDKDELKIGAICHSLWLFCADPELIKDRQVTCAHNIICDVENAGGVIIYDGDKTAAVHIDRSLITAQHPGVVEEFMQTFLEEINSSDREMQTVSN
;
A
#
# COMPACT_ATOMS: atom_id res chain seq x y z
N MET A 1 -27.92 -7.28 -4.82
CA MET A 1 -27.17 -6.08 -4.46
C MET A 1 -25.72 -6.42 -4.76
N SER A 2 -25.07 -5.72 -5.67
CA SER A 2 -23.64 -5.91 -5.93
C SER A 2 -22.89 -5.69 -4.61
N ALA A 3 -22.02 -6.62 -4.22
CA ALA A 3 -21.13 -6.41 -3.07
C ALA A 3 -20.38 -5.10 -3.33
N ASN A 4 -20.27 -4.26 -2.31
CA ASN A 4 -19.55 -2.99 -2.41
C ASN A 4 -18.06 -3.34 -2.54
N ARG A 5 -17.48 -3.13 -3.72
CA ARG A 5 -16.07 -3.43 -3.97
C ARG A 5 -15.21 -2.39 -3.26
N LYS A 6 -14.33 -2.82 -2.38
CA LYS A 6 -13.53 -1.93 -1.54
C LYS A 6 -12.04 -2.05 -1.84
N ILE A 7 -11.37 -0.90 -1.83
CA ILE A 7 -9.91 -0.79 -1.78
C ILE A 7 -9.52 -0.19 -0.44
N ALA A 8 -8.68 -0.89 0.32
CA ALA A 8 -8.09 -0.33 1.53
C ALA A 8 -6.89 0.55 1.19
N VAL A 9 -6.81 1.72 1.81
CA VAL A 9 -5.63 2.60 1.71
C VAL A 9 -5.05 2.81 3.11
N ALA A 10 -3.86 2.24 3.35
CA ALA A 10 -3.15 2.46 4.61
C ALA A 10 -2.62 3.89 4.65
N ILE A 11 -2.96 4.64 5.71
CA ILE A 11 -2.69 6.06 5.86
C ILE A 11 -2.28 6.42 7.29
N GLU A 12 -1.45 7.44 7.47
CA GLU A 12 -1.08 8.05 8.75
C GLU A 12 -0.63 9.49 8.49
N GLU A 13 -0.30 10.23 9.53
CA GLU A 13 0.14 11.63 9.47
C GLU A 13 1.25 11.85 8.43
N HIS A 14 1.20 12.97 7.74
CA HIS A 14 2.08 13.37 6.64
C HIS A 14 1.98 12.47 5.40
N PHE A 15 0.79 11.95 5.12
CA PHE A 15 0.49 11.27 3.87
C PHE A 15 0.65 12.21 2.66
N ASP A 16 0.88 11.64 1.48
CA ASP A 16 0.94 12.44 0.25
C ASP A 16 -0.45 12.91 -0.18
N GLU A 17 -0.63 14.23 -0.25
CA GLU A 17 -1.94 14.85 -0.55
C GLU A 17 -2.33 14.73 -2.02
N THR A 18 -1.37 14.65 -2.93
CA THR A 18 -1.66 14.43 -4.35
C THR A 18 -2.25 13.04 -4.54
N GLU A 19 -1.65 12.02 -3.96
CA GLU A 19 -2.15 10.65 -3.99
C GLU A 19 -3.52 10.55 -3.32
N TYR A 20 -3.70 11.16 -2.14
CA TYR A 20 -4.97 11.17 -1.41
C TYR A 20 -6.11 11.74 -2.25
N ARG A 21 -5.92 12.94 -2.85
CA ARG A 21 -6.92 13.58 -3.72
C ARG A 21 -7.26 12.69 -4.93
N ARG A 22 -6.24 12.09 -5.55
CA ARG A 22 -6.42 11.28 -6.76
C ARG A 22 -7.12 9.96 -6.45
N PHE A 23 -6.79 9.28 -5.34
CA PHE A 23 -7.47 8.06 -4.93
C PHE A 23 -8.94 8.30 -4.65
N ASN A 24 -9.28 9.39 -3.96
CA ASN A 24 -10.67 9.78 -3.66
C ASN A 24 -11.51 10.13 -4.91
N GLN A 25 -10.86 10.49 -6.01
CA GLN A 25 -11.53 10.76 -7.27
C GLN A 25 -11.61 9.50 -8.14
N PHE A 26 -10.48 8.88 -8.41
CA PHE A 26 -10.35 7.83 -9.43
C PHE A 26 -11.11 6.55 -9.07
N PHE A 27 -10.90 5.99 -7.89
CA PHE A 27 -11.49 4.69 -7.55
C PHE A 27 -13.03 4.73 -7.45
N PRO A 28 -13.66 5.75 -6.86
CA PRO A 28 -15.13 5.88 -6.90
C PRO A 28 -15.70 6.03 -8.31
N GLU A 29 -15.02 6.74 -9.21
CA GLU A 29 -15.43 6.84 -10.63
C GLU A 29 -15.41 5.47 -11.34
N HIS A 30 -14.63 4.50 -10.83
CA HIS A 30 -14.53 3.14 -11.35
C HIS A 30 -15.30 2.10 -10.52
N GLY A 31 -16.17 2.55 -9.60
CA GLY A 31 -17.07 1.67 -8.86
C GLY A 31 -16.48 1.02 -7.61
N TYR A 32 -15.37 1.54 -7.08
CA TYR A 32 -14.76 1.10 -5.84
C TYR A 32 -14.96 2.11 -4.72
N GLU A 33 -15.26 1.63 -3.53
CA GLU A 33 -15.18 2.42 -2.31
C GLU A 33 -13.74 2.45 -1.80
N VAL A 34 -13.23 3.62 -1.46
CA VAL A 34 -11.92 3.78 -0.80
C VAL A 34 -12.15 3.81 0.70
N GLU A 35 -11.56 2.86 1.41
CA GLU A 35 -11.57 2.82 2.87
C GLU A 35 -10.16 3.09 3.41
N TYR A 36 -10.00 4.20 4.14
CA TYR A 36 -8.74 4.53 4.80
C TYR A 36 -8.60 3.76 6.10
N ILE A 37 -7.45 3.11 6.28
CA ILE A 37 -7.14 2.25 7.42
C ILE A 37 -5.85 2.69 8.11
N SER A 38 -5.82 2.62 9.43
CA SER A 38 -4.65 3.03 10.22
C SER A 38 -4.56 2.27 11.54
N ASN A 39 -3.55 2.57 12.35
CA ASN A 39 -3.52 2.22 13.76
C ASN A 39 -4.15 3.37 14.56
N LEU A 40 -5.28 3.11 15.18
CA LEU A 40 -6.06 4.12 15.89
C LEU A 40 -5.73 4.21 17.40
N TRP A 41 -4.79 3.40 17.90
CA TRP A 41 -4.37 3.45 19.31
C TRP A 41 -5.55 3.37 20.29
N GLU A 42 -6.49 2.44 20.03
CA GLU A 42 -7.71 2.24 20.84
C GLU A 42 -8.69 3.42 20.81
N GLN A 43 -8.50 4.41 19.92
CA GLN A 43 -9.43 5.52 19.72
C GLN A 43 -10.49 5.15 18.67
N PRO A 44 -11.71 5.74 18.76
CA PRO A 44 -12.75 5.45 17.77
C PRO A 44 -12.46 6.03 16.39
N GLN A 45 -11.64 7.08 16.34
CA GLN A 45 -11.17 7.73 15.12
C GLN A 45 -9.93 8.57 15.39
N LEU A 46 -9.15 8.78 14.32
CA LEU A 46 -8.06 9.76 14.28
C LEU A 46 -8.21 10.63 13.04
N THR A 47 -7.70 11.86 13.12
CA THR A 47 -7.57 12.77 11.98
C THR A 47 -6.10 12.97 11.71
N PHE A 48 -5.68 12.66 10.49
CA PHE A 48 -4.32 12.83 10.02
C PHE A 48 -4.25 13.99 9.03
N LYS A 49 -3.13 14.72 9.06
CA LYS A 49 -2.84 15.80 8.11
C LYS A 49 -1.87 15.32 7.04
N GLY A 50 -2.10 15.79 5.82
CA GLY A 50 -1.19 15.56 4.73
C GLY A 50 0.15 16.30 4.86
N ASN A 51 1.07 16.01 3.96
CA ASN A 51 2.43 16.58 3.97
C ASN A 51 2.48 18.08 3.69
N ASP A 52 1.51 18.62 2.96
CA ASP A 52 1.40 20.06 2.65
C ASP A 52 0.47 20.81 3.63
N HIS A 53 -0.18 20.08 4.57
CA HIS A 53 -1.15 20.61 5.56
C HIS A 53 -2.41 21.24 4.93
N GLU A 54 -2.75 20.86 3.71
CA GLU A 54 -3.97 21.31 3.01
C GLU A 54 -5.13 20.31 3.13
N GLU A 55 -4.80 19.02 3.29
CA GLU A 55 -5.78 17.92 3.40
C GLU A 55 -5.79 17.30 4.80
N GLU A 56 -6.97 16.88 5.23
CA GLU A 56 -7.17 16.09 6.44
C GLU A 56 -7.96 14.82 6.13
N ALA A 57 -7.49 13.69 6.64
CA ALA A 57 -8.15 12.40 6.54
C ALA A 57 -8.68 11.95 7.90
N VAL A 58 -9.99 11.79 8.02
CA VAL A 58 -10.61 11.18 9.21
C VAL A 58 -10.67 9.67 9.01
N VAL A 59 -10.01 8.91 9.86
CA VAL A 59 -9.93 7.45 9.79
C VAL A 59 -10.63 6.83 10.99
N THR A 60 -11.53 5.89 10.71
CA THR A 60 -12.33 5.18 11.72
C THR A 60 -12.08 3.67 11.70
N THR A 61 -11.27 3.17 10.78
CA THR A 61 -10.98 1.75 10.62
C THR A 61 -9.58 1.42 11.11
N ASP A 62 -9.50 0.59 12.16
CA ASP A 62 -8.25 0.12 12.74
C ASP A 62 -7.81 -1.21 12.13
N PHE A 63 -6.50 -1.39 11.93
CA PHE A 63 -5.93 -2.65 11.41
C PHE A 63 -6.35 -3.89 12.19
N SER A 64 -6.60 -3.75 13.49
CA SER A 64 -7.00 -4.87 14.35
C SER A 64 -8.42 -5.37 14.09
N ASN A 65 -9.25 -4.58 13.46
CA ASN A 65 -10.67 -4.85 13.24
C ASN A 65 -11.02 -5.40 11.87
N ILE A 66 -10.01 -5.55 10.99
CA ILE A 66 -10.20 -5.93 9.58
C ILE A 66 -9.27 -7.07 9.15
N SER A 67 -9.62 -7.68 8.06
CA SER A 67 -8.78 -8.66 7.35
C SER A 67 -8.41 -8.14 5.97
N PRO A 68 -7.21 -8.44 5.44
CA PRO A 68 -6.91 -8.17 4.03
C PRO A 68 -7.91 -8.79 3.05
N ALA A 69 -8.55 -9.89 3.44
CA ALA A 69 -9.57 -10.58 2.64
C ALA A 69 -10.90 -9.79 2.51
N ASP A 70 -11.08 -8.71 3.25
CA ASP A 70 -12.27 -7.86 3.16
C ASP A 70 -12.20 -6.89 1.97
N TYR A 71 -11.09 -6.87 1.23
CA TYR A 71 -10.79 -5.90 0.17
C TYR A 71 -10.38 -6.56 -1.14
N GLU A 72 -10.68 -5.90 -2.24
CA GLU A 72 -10.24 -6.28 -3.59
C GLU A 72 -8.75 -5.97 -3.82
N GLY A 73 -8.22 -5.01 -3.08
CA GLY A 73 -6.82 -4.63 -3.11
C GLY A 73 -6.46 -3.69 -1.98
N ILE A 74 -5.15 -3.59 -1.71
CA ILE A 74 -4.60 -2.74 -0.66
C ILE A 74 -3.59 -1.79 -1.27
N ILE A 75 -3.66 -0.52 -0.92
CA ILE A 75 -2.68 0.51 -1.30
C ILE A 75 -2.00 1.05 -0.06
N LEU A 76 -0.69 1.17 -0.12
CA LEU A 76 0.12 1.91 0.84
C LEU A 76 0.38 3.30 0.26
N ILE A 77 -0.16 4.33 0.91
CA ILE A 77 0.01 5.72 0.46
C ILE A 77 1.43 6.23 0.73
N GLY A 78 1.90 7.14 -0.11
CA GLY A 78 3.19 7.78 0.04
C GLY A 78 3.25 8.87 1.10
N GLY A 79 4.19 9.78 0.96
CA GLY A 79 4.57 10.71 2.02
C GLY A 79 5.32 9.98 3.15
N TYR A 80 5.14 10.41 4.38
CA TYR A 80 5.80 9.82 5.56
C TYR A 80 4.90 8.86 6.35
N ALA A 81 3.69 8.55 5.85
CA ALA A 81 2.71 7.74 6.54
C ALA A 81 3.25 6.36 6.95
N MET A 82 3.97 5.68 6.06
CA MET A 82 4.49 4.33 6.32
C MET A 82 5.66 4.32 7.31
N ASP A 83 6.44 5.38 7.38
CA ASP A 83 7.47 5.51 8.42
C ASP A 83 6.85 5.54 9.81
N ARG A 84 5.70 6.20 9.95
CA ARG A 84 4.96 6.25 11.20
C ARG A 84 4.22 4.94 11.50
N LEU A 85 3.63 4.30 10.50
CA LEU A 85 2.91 3.03 10.64
C LEU A 85 3.81 1.84 11.00
N ARG A 86 5.09 1.89 10.65
CA ARG A 86 6.06 0.84 11.08
C ARG A 86 6.56 1.04 12.51
N TYR A 87 6.19 2.14 13.18
CA TYR A 87 6.64 2.40 14.54
C TYR A 87 6.14 1.33 15.51
N GLN A 88 7.07 0.82 16.29
CA GLN A 88 6.84 -0.14 17.35
C GLN A 88 7.40 0.40 18.67
N PRO A 89 6.60 0.54 19.75
CA PRO A 89 7.13 0.86 21.05
C PRO A 89 7.99 -0.31 21.57
N ASN A 90 9.15 0.01 22.15
CA ASN A 90 10.07 -0.95 22.77
C ASN A 90 10.51 -2.09 21.83
N PRO A 91 11.10 -1.80 20.66
CA PRO A 91 11.63 -2.85 19.80
C PRO A 91 12.76 -3.60 20.51
N LYS A 92 12.79 -4.94 20.35
CA LYS A 92 13.86 -5.76 20.88
C LYS A 92 14.78 -6.25 19.76
N PRO A 93 16.09 -6.36 20.02
CA PRO A 93 17.00 -6.93 19.05
C PRO A 93 16.55 -8.34 18.62
N GLN A 94 16.62 -8.63 17.32
CA GLN A 94 16.28 -9.93 16.72
C GLN A 94 14.79 -10.34 16.82
N GLU A 95 13.91 -9.50 17.33
CA GLU A 95 12.47 -9.71 17.21
C GLU A 95 11.95 -9.04 15.93
N SER A 96 10.98 -9.69 15.26
CA SER A 96 10.28 -9.10 14.13
C SER A 96 9.46 -7.89 14.59
N ASN A 97 9.27 -6.93 13.71
CA ASN A 97 8.43 -5.76 13.96
C ASN A 97 6.97 -6.20 14.22
N LYS A 98 6.38 -5.74 15.30
CA LYS A 98 5.00 -6.07 15.75
C LYS A 98 4.04 -4.89 15.63
N ALA A 99 4.40 -3.84 14.89
CA ALA A 99 3.46 -2.76 14.62
C ALA A 99 2.21 -3.33 13.91
N PRO A 100 1.00 -2.90 14.29
CA PRO A 100 -0.24 -3.43 13.71
C PRO A 100 -0.28 -3.40 12.19
N ALA A 101 0.23 -2.33 11.58
CA ALA A 101 0.33 -2.21 10.12
C ALA A 101 1.28 -3.26 9.50
N VAL A 102 2.39 -3.58 10.16
CA VAL A 102 3.33 -4.60 9.68
C VAL A 102 2.74 -6.00 9.81
N GLU A 103 2.02 -6.28 10.89
CA GLU A 103 1.31 -7.56 11.06
C GLU A 103 0.17 -7.72 10.04
N PHE A 104 -0.55 -6.64 9.74
CA PHE A 104 -1.55 -6.62 8.67
C PHE A 104 -0.89 -6.85 7.29
N LEU A 105 0.23 -6.18 7.03
CA LEU A 105 0.98 -6.37 5.77
C LEU A 105 1.48 -7.80 5.59
N ARG A 106 1.95 -8.49 6.64
CA ARG A 106 2.32 -9.92 6.55
C ARG A 106 1.18 -10.79 6.06
N LYS A 107 -0.04 -10.56 6.58
CA LYS A 107 -1.23 -11.28 6.15
C LYS A 107 -1.57 -10.97 4.70
N ALA A 108 -1.50 -9.70 4.32
CA ALA A 108 -1.75 -9.25 2.96
C ALA A 108 -0.74 -9.84 1.96
N VAL A 109 0.56 -9.84 2.30
CA VAL A 109 1.62 -10.44 1.47
C VAL A 109 1.43 -11.95 1.32
N ALA A 110 1.01 -12.65 2.37
CA ALA A 110 0.72 -14.08 2.29
C ALA A 110 -0.44 -14.41 1.34
N MET A 111 -1.41 -13.51 1.16
CA MET A 111 -2.47 -13.62 0.15
C MET A 111 -1.95 -13.20 -1.24
N MET A 112 -1.19 -12.11 -1.31
CA MET A 112 -0.57 -11.64 -2.54
C MET A 112 0.31 -12.72 -3.20
N ASP A 113 1.07 -13.46 -2.40
CA ASP A 113 1.94 -14.54 -2.89
C ASP A 113 1.17 -15.74 -3.48
N LYS A 114 -0.12 -15.84 -3.20
CA LYS A 114 -1.04 -16.83 -3.77
C LYS A 114 -1.87 -16.25 -4.92
N ASP A 115 -1.63 -15.00 -5.30
CA ASP A 115 -2.42 -14.26 -6.29
C ASP A 115 -3.90 -14.04 -5.87
N GLU A 116 -4.15 -14.06 -4.57
CA GLU A 116 -5.47 -13.82 -3.97
C GLU A 116 -5.75 -12.34 -3.66
N LEU A 117 -4.72 -11.48 -3.72
CA LEU A 117 -4.80 -10.07 -3.38
C LEU A 117 -3.75 -9.26 -4.15
N LYS A 118 -4.11 -8.06 -4.60
CA LYS A 118 -3.17 -7.10 -5.18
C LYS A 118 -2.75 -6.07 -4.13
N ILE A 119 -1.44 -5.78 -4.08
CA ILE A 119 -0.89 -4.73 -3.20
C ILE A 119 -0.24 -3.66 -4.06
N GLY A 120 -0.64 -2.40 -3.85
CA GLY A 120 -0.04 -1.22 -4.45
C GLY A 120 0.83 -0.47 -3.43
N ALA A 121 2.00 0.00 -3.84
CA ALA A 121 2.88 0.82 -3.02
C ALA A 121 3.49 1.94 -3.86
N ILE A 122 3.32 3.19 -3.43
CA ILE A 122 3.79 4.36 -4.19
C ILE A 122 4.74 5.22 -3.37
N CYS A 123 5.73 5.82 -4.02
CA CYS A 123 6.66 6.80 -3.44
C CYS A 123 7.49 6.22 -2.28
N HIS A 124 7.30 6.70 -1.05
CA HIS A 124 8.00 6.23 0.15
C HIS A 124 7.36 5.01 0.82
N SER A 125 6.24 4.51 0.29
CA SER A 125 5.44 3.53 1.02
C SER A 125 6.10 2.16 1.23
N LEU A 126 7.14 1.83 0.46
CA LEU A 126 7.93 0.62 0.70
C LEU A 126 8.67 0.61 2.05
N TRP A 127 8.72 1.72 2.79
CA TRP A 127 9.22 1.71 4.16
C TRP A 127 8.46 0.75 5.08
N LEU A 128 7.17 0.50 4.81
CA LEU A 128 6.42 -0.48 5.60
C LEU A 128 6.93 -1.91 5.34
N PHE A 129 7.26 -2.22 4.09
CA PHE A 129 7.90 -3.49 3.74
C PHE A 129 9.30 -3.63 4.35
N CYS A 130 10.08 -2.55 4.37
CA CYS A 130 11.43 -2.56 4.97
C CYS A 130 11.42 -2.83 6.49
N ALA A 131 10.28 -2.67 7.16
CA ALA A 131 10.14 -3.00 8.57
C ALA A 131 10.20 -4.51 8.87
N ASP A 132 9.99 -5.34 7.84
CA ASP A 132 10.19 -6.78 7.86
C ASP A 132 10.80 -7.21 6.51
N PRO A 133 12.13 -7.36 6.43
CA PRO A 133 12.84 -7.64 5.18
C PRO A 133 12.33 -8.87 4.42
N GLU A 134 11.80 -9.88 5.10
CA GLU A 134 11.25 -11.07 4.45
C GLU A 134 10.06 -10.76 3.53
N LEU A 135 9.39 -9.59 3.72
CA LEU A 135 8.25 -9.18 2.90
C LEU A 135 8.66 -8.59 1.55
N ILE A 136 9.91 -8.09 1.42
CA ILE A 136 10.38 -7.41 0.20
C ILE A 136 11.56 -8.12 -0.47
N LYS A 137 12.19 -9.04 0.23
CA LYS A 137 13.38 -9.75 -0.26
C LYS A 137 13.15 -10.39 -1.63
N ASP A 138 14.10 -10.17 -2.53
CA ASP A 138 14.12 -10.66 -3.91
C ASP A 138 12.96 -10.16 -4.79
N ARG A 139 12.10 -9.25 -4.30
CA ARG A 139 11.03 -8.65 -5.12
C ARG A 139 11.57 -7.51 -5.97
N GLN A 140 11.11 -7.46 -7.21
CA GLN A 140 11.40 -6.39 -8.14
C GLN A 140 10.45 -5.23 -7.89
N VAL A 141 10.99 -4.04 -7.58
CA VAL A 141 10.19 -2.88 -7.17
C VAL A 141 10.75 -1.57 -7.71
N THR A 142 9.92 -0.55 -7.72
CA THR A 142 10.35 0.84 -7.88
C THR A 142 9.90 1.68 -6.68
N CYS A 143 10.61 2.75 -6.39
CA CYS A 143 10.30 3.64 -5.27
C CYS A 143 10.89 5.04 -5.48
N ALA A 144 10.61 5.96 -4.57
CA ALA A 144 11.25 7.26 -4.52
C ALA A 144 12.76 7.12 -4.35
N HIS A 145 13.53 7.97 -5.05
CA HIS A 145 14.99 7.86 -5.11
C HIS A 145 15.69 7.92 -3.75
N ASN A 146 15.11 8.63 -2.79
CA ASN A 146 15.69 8.82 -1.46
C ASN A 146 15.49 7.64 -0.50
N ILE A 147 14.71 6.62 -0.88
CA ILE A 147 14.54 5.38 -0.10
C ILE A 147 15.15 4.15 -0.79
N ILE A 148 15.80 4.32 -1.93
CA ILE A 148 16.46 3.20 -2.65
C ILE A 148 17.35 2.41 -1.71
N CYS A 149 18.19 3.09 -0.93
CA CYS A 149 19.13 2.48 -0.01
C CYS A 149 18.42 1.63 1.06
N ASP A 150 17.28 2.07 1.57
CA ASP A 150 16.48 1.34 2.56
C ASP A 150 15.89 0.06 1.95
N VAL A 151 15.36 0.17 0.73
CA VAL A 151 14.77 -0.96 -0.01
C VAL A 151 15.82 -2.00 -0.36
N GLU A 152 16.99 -1.58 -0.88
CA GLU A 152 18.09 -2.48 -1.21
C GLU A 152 18.66 -3.15 0.05
N ASN A 153 18.81 -2.42 1.15
CA ASN A 153 19.27 -2.99 2.44
C ASN A 153 18.27 -4.01 3.01
N ALA A 154 16.99 -3.85 2.72
CA ALA A 154 15.94 -4.82 3.08
C ALA A 154 15.89 -6.01 2.10
N GLY A 155 16.67 -6.01 1.02
CA GLY A 155 16.76 -7.10 0.05
C GLY A 155 15.85 -6.96 -1.16
N GLY A 156 15.16 -5.82 -1.34
CA GLY A 156 14.40 -5.52 -2.56
C GLY A 156 15.32 -5.24 -3.75
N VAL A 157 14.86 -5.52 -4.94
CA VAL A 157 15.58 -5.32 -6.21
C VAL A 157 14.97 -4.12 -6.93
N ILE A 158 15.72 -3.02 -7.00
CA ILE A 158 15.23 -1.81 -7.66
C ILE A 158 15.29 -1.95 -9.18
N ILE A 159 14.17 -1.63 -9.83
CA ILE A 159 14.06 -1.60 -11.29
C ILE A 159 14.27 -0.16 -11.78
N TYR A 160 15.16 -0.01 -12.74
CA TYR A 160 15.54 1.25 -13.35
C TYR A 160 15.02 1.34 -14.79
N ASP A 161 14.71 2.57 -15.20
CA ASP A 161 14.53 2.97 -16.57
C ASP A 161 15.52 4.11 -16.87
N GLY A 162 16.62 3.77 -17.57
CA GLY A 162 17.77 4.65 -17.73
C GLY A 162 18.42 4.99 -16.38
N ASP A 163 18.53 6.28 -16.08
CA ASP A 163 19.20 6.79 -14.86
C ASP A 163 18.23 7.01 -13.68
N LYS A 164 16.96 6.64 -13.84
CA LYS A 164 15.92 6.81 -12.80
C LYS A 164 15.29 5.47 -12.46
N THR A 165 14.69 5.39 -11.30
CA THR A 165 13.81 4.26 -10.97
C THR A 165 12.63 4.22 -11.94
N ALA A 166 12.14 3.05 -12.30
CA ALA A 166 11.01 2.89 -13.20
C ALA A 166 9.77 3.65 -12.70
N ALA A 167 8.97 4.22 -13.59
CA ALA A 167 7.78 4.97 -13.20
C ALA A 167 6.80 4.10 -12.41
N VAL A 168 6.40 2.97 -13.00
CA VAL A 168 5.59 1.93 -12.39
C VAL A 168 6.23 0.58 -12.69
N HIS A 169 6.15 -0.36 -11.76
CA HIS A 169 6.63 -1.73 -11.95
C HIS A 169 5.66 -2.73 -11.32
N ILE A 170 5.48 -3.87 -11.99
CA ILE A 170 4.66 -4.98 -11.53
C ILE A 170 5.58 -6.18 -11.28
N ASP A 171 5.58 -6.69 -10.06
CA ASP A 171 6.16 -7.99 -9.72
C ASP A 171 5.03 -8.90 -9.22
N ARG A 172 4.47 -9.70 -10.13
CA ARG A 172 3.28 -10.52 -9.88
C ARG A 172 2.09 -9.67 -9.40
N SER A 173 1.72 -9.80 -8.14
CA SER A 173 0.59 -9.09 -7.52
C SER A 173 1.02 -7.86 -6.71
N LEU A 174 2.30 -7.48 -6.77
CA LEU A 174 2.83 -6.24 -6.18
C LEU A 174 3.02 -5.18 -7.28
N ILE A 175 2.31 -4.08 -7.17
CA ILE A 175 2.38 -2.94 -8.08
C ILE A 175 3.08 -1.79 -7.35
N THR A 176 4.20 -1.32 -7.86
CA THR A 176 4.96 -0.23 -7.24
C THR A 176 5.12 0.97 -8.16
N ALA A 177 5.19 2.17 -7.60
CA ALA A 177 5.39 3.42 -8.35
C ALA A 177 6.37 4.36 -7.64
N GLN A 178 7.14 5.09 -8.43
CA GLN A 178 8.29 5.85 -7.91
C GLN A 178 7.92 7.17 -7.21
N HIS A 179 6.82 7.85 -7.61
CA HIS A 179 6.57 9.22 -7.19
C HIS A 179 5.09 9.61 -7.40
N PRO A 180 4.52 10.55 -6.60
CA PRO A 180 3.15 11.05 -6.82
C PRO A 180 2.89 11.59 -8.23
N GLY A 181 3.92 12.06 -8.93
CA GLY A 181 3.81 12.52 -10.32
C GLY A 181 3.40 11.45 -11.34
N VAL A 182 3.45 10.16 -10.97
CA VAL A 182 3.00 9.04 -11.81
C VAL A 182 1.78 8.33 -11.21
N VAL A 183 1.06 8.99 -10.32
CA VAL A 183 -0.10 8.42 -9.61
C VAL A 183 -1.21 7.96 -10.56
N GLU A 184 -1.42 8.64 -11.69
CA GLU A 184 -2.41 8.25 -12.69
C GLU A 184 -2.08 6.88 -13.30
N GLU A 185 -0.83 6.70 -13.75
CA GLU A 185 -0.36 5.43 -14.30
C GLU A 185 -0.43 4.32 -13.25
N PHE A 186 -0.05 4.62 -12.00
CA PHE A 186 -0.14 3.69 -10.90
C PHE A 186 -1.58 3.21 -10.65
N MET A 187 -2.54 4.14 -10.55
CA MET A 187 -3.95 3.80 -10.30
C MET A 187 -4.56 2.98 -11.43
N GLN A 188 -4.26 3.37 -12.68
CA GLN A 188 -4.73 2.64 -13.85
C GLN A 188 -4.19 1.20 -13.87
N THR A 189 -2.88 1.05 -13.66
CA THR A 189 -2.21 -0.25 -13.61
C THR A 189 -2.78 -1.11 -12.47
N PHE A 190 -2.95 -0.53 -11.27
CA PHE A 190 -3.50 -1.22 -10.12
C PHE A 190 -4.93 -1.70 -10.37
N LEU A 191 -5.77 -0.87 -10.99
CA LEU A 191 -7.13 -1.23 -11.36
C LEU A 191 -7.18 -2.35 -12.41
N GLU A 192 -6.31 -2.32 -13.40
CA GLU A 192 -6.21 -3.36 -14.43
C GLU A 192 -5.84 -4.71 -13.81
N GLU A 193 -4.90 -4.73 -12.87
CA GLU A 193 -4.47 -5.92 -12.15
C GLU A 193 -5.58 -6.52 -11.27
N ILE A 194 -6.34 -5.71 -10.54
CA ILE A 194 -7.52 -6.19 -9.78
C ILE A 194 -8.54 -6.83 -10.73
N ASN A 195 -8.86 -6.15 -11.84
CA ASN A 195 -9.88 -6.63 -12.77
C ASN A 195 -9.43 -7.84 -13.60
N SER A 196 -8.12 -8.09 -13.76
CA SER A 196 -7.62 -9.27 -14.45
C SER A 196 -7.87 -10.55 -13.64
N SER A 197 -7.65 -10.51 -12.34
CA SER A 197 -7.92 -11.61 -11.42
C SER A 197 -9.41 -12.02 -11.43
N ASP A 198 -10.31 -11.06 -11.53
CA ASP A 198 -11.76 -11.34 -11.64
C ASP A 198 -12.14 -12.11 -12.92
N ARG A 199 -11.47 -11.81 -14.02
CA ARG A 199 -11.73 -12.49 -15.30
C ARG A 199 -11.25 -13.94 -15.30
N GLU A 200 -10.12 -14.20 -14.68
CA GLU A 200 -9.59 -15.57 -14.56
C GLU A 200 -10.47 -16.45 -13.68
N MET A 201 -10.97 -15.93 -12.56
CA MET A 201 -11.90 -16.68 -11.70
C MET A 201 -13.23 -17.02 -12.40
N GLN A 202 -13.74 -16.14 -13.25
CA GLN A 202 -14.97 -16.38 -14.01
C GLN A 202 -14.80 -17.40 -15.13
N THR A 203 -13.60 -17.51 -15.71
CA THR A 203 -13.31 -18.51 -16.78
C THR A 203 -13.09 -19.91 -16.25
N VAL A 204 -12.67 -20.07 -15.01
CA VAL A 204 -12.47 -21.39 -14.36
C VAL A 204 -13.78 -21.96 -13.81
N SER A 205 -14.81 -21.13 -13.62
CA SER A 205 -16.11 -21.54 -13.04
C SER A 205 -17.18 -21.92 -14.09
N ASN A 206 -16.84 -21.90 -15.38
CA ASN A 206 -17.67 -22.34 -16.52
C ASN A 206 -17.07 -23.57 -17.19
#